data_b3851ce59f7576a152866da70d975a92
#
_entry.id   b3851ce59f7576a152866da70d975a92
#
_cell.length_a   1.000
_cell.length_b   1.000
_cell.length_c   1.000
_cell.angle_alpha   90.00
_cell.angle_beta   90.00
_cell.angle_gamma   90.00
#
_symmetry.space_group_name_H-M   'P 1'
#
loop_
_entity.id
_entity.type
_entity.pdbx_description
1 polymer ?
#
loop_
_entity_poly.entity_id
_entity_poly.type
_entity_poly.pdbx_seq_one_letter_code
_entity_poly.pdbx_strand_id
1 'polypeptide(L)'
;MPKAKYEGIYHSIKKRIEAQDYPYQSLLPSENTLIEEYACSRNTVRRALAELVADGYVQTMQGRGVRVIYQPVGKTTFTIGGIETFQETARRNRLHAVTKVTKFETIIATEQFAAESGFSEGDELWAVQRVRYLD
;
A
#
# COMPACT_ATOMS: atom_id res chain seq x y z
N MET A 1 4.12 26.40 -4.95
CA MET A 1 4.70 26.45 -3.59
C MET A 1 5.95 25.60 -3.54
N PRO A 2 7.04 26.08 -2.94
CA PRO A 2 8.20 25.24 -2.76
C PRO A 2 7.80 24.04 -1.88
N LYS A 3 8.14 22.82 -2.32
CA LYS A 3 7.94 21.62 -1.49
C LYS A 3 8.73 21.78 -0.20
N ALA A 4 8.11 21.46 0.91
CA ALA A 4 8.78 21.50 2.20
C ALA A 4 10.01 20.59 2.17
N LYS A 5 11.13 21.02 2.75
CA LYS A 5 12.40 20.29 2.69
C LYS A 5 12.29 18.85 3.21
N TYR A 6 11.45 18.61 4.23
CA TYR A 6 11.20 17.26 4.77
C TYR A 6 10.53 16.32 3.77
N GLU A 7 9.69 16.83 2.86
CA GLU A 7 9.04 16.01 1.82
C GLU A 7 10.07 15.43 0.84
N GLY A 8 11.07 16.22 0.45
CA GLY A 8 12.18 15.74 -0.37
C GLY A 8 12.96 14.62 0.30
N ILE A 9 13.23 14.75 1.59
CA ILE A 9 13.91 13.72 2.40
C ILE A 9 13.04 12.47 2.52
N TYR A 10 11.76 12.64 2.83
CA TYR A 10 10.78 11.55 2.88
C TYR A 10 10.78 10.73 1.58
N HIS A 11 10.61 11.40 0.44
CA HIS A 11 10.59 10.73 -0.86
C HIS A 11 11.92 10.05 -1.22
N SER A 12 13.04 10.67 -0.88
CA SER A 12 14.37 10.10 -1.11
C SER A 12 14.57 8.81 -0.31
N ILE A 13 14.26 8.82 0.98
CA ILE A 13 14.40 7.64 1.84
C ILE A 13 13.41 6.55 1.43
N LYS A 14 12.16 6.92 1.18
CA LYS A 14 11.12 6.01 0.69
C LYS A 14 11.58 5.27 -0.58
N LYS A 15 12.07 6.00 -1.56
CA LYS A 15 12.57 5.43 -2.81
C LYS A 15 13.73 4.45 -2.59
N ARG A 16 14.64 4.77 -1.69
CA ARG A 16 15.77 3.91 -1.33
C ARG A 16 15.33 2.64 -0.60
N ILE A 17 14.30 2.73 0.24
CA ILE A 17 13.68 1.54 0.88
C ILE A 17 13.01 0.66 -0.19
N GLU A 18 12.23 1.23 -1.09
CA GLU A 18 11.57 0.50 -2.17
C GLU A 18 12.56 -0.14 -3.14
N ALA A 19 13.70 0.50 -3.40
CA ALA A 19 14.80 -0.02 -4.21
C ALA A 19 15.66 -1.08 -3.48
N GLN A 20 15.37 -1.38 -2.23
CA GLN A 20 16.15 -2.31 -1.38
C GLN A 20 17.57 -1.84 -1.02
N ASP A 21 17.88 -0.56 -1.15
CA ASP A 21 19.10 0.03 -0.62
C ASP A 21 19.11 -0.04 0.90
N TYR A 22 17.94 0.08 1.52
CA TYR A 22 17.67 -0.23 2.92
C TYR A 22 16.74 -1.44 3.00
N PRO A 23 17.28 -2.66 3.13
CA PRO A 23 16.50 -3.88 3.13
C PRO A 23 15.58 -4.03 4.36
N TYR A 24 14.60 -4.91 4.25
CA TYR A 24 13.73 -5.28 5.36
C TYR A 24 14.53 -5.68 6.61
N GLN A 25 14.13 -5.15 7.75
CA GLN A 25 14.77 -5.30 9.06
C GLN A 25 16.13 -4.64 9.25
N SER A 26 16.68 -3.96 8.24
CA SER A 26 17.86 -3.15 8.42
C SER A 26 17.55 -1.85 9.17
N LEU A 27 18.58 -1.24 9.73
CA LEU A 27 18.48 0.07 10.36
C LEU A 27 18.78 1.16 9.32
N LEU A 28 18.03 2.26 9.38
CA LEU A 28 18.40 3.48 8.68
C LEU A 28 19.65 4.10 9.29
N PRO A 29 20.39 4.94 8.53
CA PRO A 29 21.44 5.76 9.11
C PRO A 29 20.95 6.56 10.31
N SER A 30 21.85 6.91 11.22
CA SER A 30 21.51 7.73 12.38
C SER A 30 20.96 9.11 11.98
N GLU A 31 20.20 9.75 12.88
CA GLU A 31 19.72 11.13 12.64
C GLU A 31 20.88 12.07 12.28
N ASN A 32 22.01 11.97 12.97
CA ASN A 32 23.18 12.80 12.67
C ASN A 32 23.72 12.57 11.25
N THR A 33 23.82 11.32 10.83
CA THR A 33 24.23 10.98 9.46
C THR A 33 23.24 11.53 8.42
N LEU A 34 21.95 11.43 8.67
CA LEU A 34 20.91 11.97 7.77
C LEU A 34 20.95 13.50 7.73
N ILE A 35 21.21 14.16 8.86
CA ILE A 35 21.36 15.61 8.94
C ILE A 35 22.52 16.08 8.05
N GLU A 36 23.65 15.38 8.10
CA GLU A 36 24.81 15.67 7.25
C GLU A 36 24.53 15.37 5.78
N GLU A 37 23.99 14.20 5.47
CA GLU A 37 23.69 13.76 4.09
C GLU A 37 22.73 14.70 3.38
N TYR A 38 21.67 15.13 4.07
CA TYR A 38 20.63 15.99 3.48
C TYR A 38 20.83 17.49 3.76
N ALA A 39 21.89 17.87 4.49
CA ALA A 39 22.20 19.26 4.85
C ALA A 39 20.96 19.99 5.41
N CYS A 40 20.35 19.46 6.45
CA CYS A 40 19.11 19.97 7.04
C CYS A 40 19.14 19.94 8.56
N SER A 41 18.09 20.50 9.18
CA SER A 41 17.95 20.50 10.64
C SER A 41 17.48 19.14 11.17
N ARG A 42 17.75 18.89 12.44
CA ARG A 42 17.25 17.70 13.17
C ARG A 42 15.73 17.57 13.10
N ASN A 43 15.01 18.69 13.26
CA ASN A 43 13.57 18.69 13.20
C ASN A 43 13.03 18.30 11.81
N THR A 44 13.74 18.69 10.75
CA THR A 44 13.38 18.32 9.36
C THR A 44 13.54 16.82 9.15
N VAL A 45 14.64 16.21 9.62
CA VAL A 45 14.84 14.76 9.56
C VAL A 45 13.77 14.02 10.37
N ARG A 46 13.52 14.45 11.58
CA ARG A 46 12.51 13.83 12.46
C ARG A 46 11.11 13.87 11.85
N ARG A 47 10.75 14.97 11.20
CA ARG A 47 9.48 15.08 10.51
C ARG A 47 9.39 14.11 9.33
N ALA A 48 10.43 13.99 8.52
CA ALA A 48 10.46 13.02 7.42
C ALA A 48 10.35 11.57 7.94
N LEU A 49 11.06 11.24 9.00
CA LEU A 49 10.99 9.91 9.63
C LEU A 49 9.61 9.64 10.23
N ALA A 50 8.96 10.63 10.84
CA ALA A 50 7.60 10.48 11.37
C ALA A 50 6.58 10.18 10.27
N GLU A 51 6.70 10.79 9.10
CA GLU A 51 5.87 10.47 7.93
C GLU A 51 6.12 9.03 7.43
N LEU A 52 7.37 8.59 7.41
CA LEU A 52 7.71 7.19 7.05
C LEU A 52 7.16 6.18 8.05
N VAL A 53 7.12 6.51 9.34
CA VAL A 53 6.48 5.68 10.38
C VAL A 53 4.97 5.63 10.15
N ALA A 54 4.34 6.77 9.92
CA ALA A 54 2.89 6.84 9.66
C ALA A 54 2.47 6.03 8.44
N ASP A 55 3.31 6.00 7.40
CA ASP A 55 3.05 5.26 6.17
C ASP A 55 3.49 3.78 6.22
N GLY A 56 4.02 3.32 7.35
CA GLY A 56 4.38 1.91 7.56
C GLY A 56 5.69 1.47 6.90
N TYR A 57 6.58 2.37 6.52
CA TYR A 57 7.90 2.04 5.95
C TYR A 57 8.93 1.68 6.99
N VAL A 58 8.88 2.35 8.15
CA VAL A 58 9.86 2.20 9.20
C VAL A 58 9.20 2.18 10.58
N GLN A 59 9.93 1.67 11.57
CA GLN A 59 9.55 1.64 12.97
C GLN A 59 10.67 2.23 13.82
N THR A 60 10.32 3.17 14.68
CA THR A 60 11.26 3.71 15.67
C THR A 60 11.46 2.70 16.80
N MET A 61 12.71 2.41 17.09
CA MET A 61 13.09 1.55 18.20
C MET A 61 13.84 2.38 19.23
N GLN A 62 13.25 2.56 20.39
CA GLN A 62 13.84 3.38 21.45
C GLN A 62 15.25 2.91 21.79
N GLY A 63 16.24 3.83 21.71
CA GLY A 63 17.64 3.57 21.97
C GLY A 63 18.37 2.72 20.93
N ARG A 64 17.71 2.30 19.84
CA ARG A 64 18.30 1.42 18.81
C ARG A 64 18.22 1.99 17.39
N GLY A 65 17.57 3.12 17.19
CA GLY A 65 17.42 3.75 15.89
C GLY A 65 16.09 3.45 15.20
N VAL A 66 16.08 3.50 13.88
CA VAL A 66 14.89 3.34 13.05
C VAL A 66 15.06 2.12 12.13
N ARG A 67 14.17 1.15 12.26
CA ARG A 67 14.21 -0.11 11.50
C ARG A 67 13.27 -0.03 10.29
N VAL A 68 13.73 -0.54 9.17
CA VAL A 68 12.88 -0.73 7.98
C VAL A 68 11.95 -1.93 8.20
N ILE A 69 10.65 -1.68 8.10
CA ILE A 69 9.60 -2.71 8.20
C ILE A 69 8.83 -2.89 6.89
N TYR A 70 9.19 -2.15 5.85
CA TYR A 70 8.61 -2.28 4.53
C TYR A 70 9.03 -3.61 3.89
N GLN A 71 8.04 -4.36 3.46
CA GLN A 71 8.23 -5.52 2.59
C GLN A 71 7.60 -5.22 1.24
N PRO A 72 8.34 -5.39 0.12
CA PRO A 72 7.71 -5.30 -1.19
C PRO A 72 6.59 -6.33 -1.25
N VAL A 73 5.38 -5.87 -1.51
CA VAL A 73 4.26 -6.77 -1.80
C VAL A 73 4.66 -7.54 -3.04
N GLY A 74 4.84 -8.85 -2.92
CA GLY A 74 5.13 -9.71 -4.05
C GLY A 74 4.09 -9.44 -5.14
N LYS A 75 4.53 -9.23 -6.37
CA LYS A 75 3.61 -9.02 -7.50
C LYS A 75 2.68 -10.21 -7.61
N THR A 76 1.45 -10.06 -7.16
CA THR A 76 0.40 -11.05 -7.40
C THR A 76 0.03 -10.97 -8.88
N THR A 77 0.35 -12.00 -9.63
CA THR A 77 0.06 -12.04 -11.05
C THR A 77 -1.30 -12.68 -11.26
N PHE A 78 -2.24 -11.89 -11.76
CA PHE A 78 -3.53 -12.39 -12.25
C PHE A 78 -3.40 -12.64 -13.75
N THR A 79 -3.66 -13.86 -14.18
CA THR A 79 -3.66 -14.20 -15.60
C THR A 79 -5.02 -13.80 -16.20
N ILE A 80 -5.00 -12.79 -17.08
CA ILE A 80 -6.18 -12.41 -17.86
C ILE A 80 -6.25 -13.35 -19.08
N GLY A 81 -7.34 -14.08 -19.20
CA GLY A 81 -7.55 -15.01 -20.34
C GLY A 81 -7.59 -16.49 -19.98
N GLY A 82 -7.35 -16.83 -18.71
CA GLY A 82 -7.60 -18.16 -18.15
C GLY A 82 -8.80 -18.15 -17.22
N ILE A 83 -9.51 -19.27 -17.12
CA ILE A 83 -10.55 -19.43 -16.11
C ILE A 83 -9.87 -19.83 -14.81
N GLU A 84 -9.60 -18.86 -13.96
CA GLU A 84 -8.98 -19.08 -12.65
C GLU A 84 -9.80 -18.37 -11.59
N THR A 85 -10.15 -19.06 -10.51
CA THR A 85 -10.84 -18.46 -9.38
C THR A 85 -9.86 -17.63 -8.53
N PHE A 86 -10.40 -16.71 -7.75
CA PHE A 86 -9.59 -15.93 -6.80
C PHE A 86 -8.81 -16.82 -5.82
N GLN A 87 -9.41 -17.91 -5.38
CA GLN A 87 -8.77 -18.89 -4.49
C GLN A 87 -7.60 -19.63 -5.16
N GLU A 88 -7.77 -20.02 -6.42
CA GLU A 88 -6.71 -20.66 -7.21
C GLU A 88 -5.54 -19.70 -7.44
N THR A 89 -5.84 -18.45 -7.79
CA THR A 89 -4.84 -17.40 -7.93
C THR A 89 -4.07 -17.18 -6.61
N ALA A 90 -4.77 -17.13 -5.48
CA ALA A 90 -4.14 -16.98 -4.18
C ALA A 90 -3.21 -18.16 -3.87
N ARG A 91 -3.66 -19.40 -4.09
CA ARG A 91 -2.82 -20.60 -3.89
C ARG A 91 -1.57 -20.58 -4.76
N ARG A 92 -1.71 -20.22 -6.03
CA ARG A 92 -0.58 -20.13 -6.97
C ARG A 92 0.46 -19.12 -6.50
N ASN A 93 0.02 -18.03 -5.88
CA ASN A 93 0.90 -17.01 -5.31
C ASN A 93 1.31 -17.30 -3.85
N ARG A 94 0.97 -18.47 -3.31
CA ARG A 94 1.24 -18.89 -1.91
C ARG A 94 0.64 -17.93 -0.88
N LEU A 95 -0.54 -17.41 -1.17
CA LEU A 95 -1.29 -16.52 -0.31
C LEU A 95 -2.50 -17.25 0.26
N HIS A 96 -2.85 -16.93 1.49
CA HIS A 96 -4.09 -17.38 2.09
C HIS A 96 -5.18 -16.34 1.79
N ALA A 97 -6.28 -16.79 1.18
CA ALA A 97 -7.37 -15.93 0.76
C ALA A 97 -8.63 -16.17 1.58
N VAL A 98 -9.19 -15.11 2.13
CA VAL A 98 -10.49 -15.12 2.81
C VAL A 98 -11.39 -14.07 2.16
N THR A 99 -12.60 -14.47 1.80
CA THR A 99 -13.61 -13.55 1.26
C THR A 99 -14.75 -13.40 2.26
N LYS A 100 -15.07 -12.16 2.63
CA LYS A 100 -16.21 -11.82 3.47
C LYS A 100 -17.21 -11.02 2.66
N VAL A 101 -18.44 -11.54 2.52
CA VAL A 101 -19.55 -10.79 1.92
C VAL A 101 -20.10 -9.82 2.96
N THR A 102 -20.07 -8.54 2.65
CA THR A 102 -20.52 -7.46 3.56
C THR A 102 -21.91 -6.96 3.23
N LYS A 103 -22.33 -7.12 1.97
CA LYS A 103 -23.65 -6.72 1.52
C LYS A 103 -24.11 -7.61 0.36
N PHE A 104 -25.34 -8.04 0.41
CA PHE A 104 -26.01 -8.73 -0.67
C PHE A 104 -27.46 -8.22 -0.77
N GLU A 105 -27.82 -7.63 -1.89
CA GLU A 105 -29.16 -7.10 -2.12
C GLU A 105 -29.56 -7.17 -3.59
N THR A 106 -30.86 -7.14 -3.85
CA THR A 106 -31.40 -6.94 -5.18
C THR A 106 -31.59 -5.45 -5.42
N ILE A 107 -31.12 -4.95 -6.57
CA ILE A 107 -31.26 -3.56 -7.00
C ILE A 107 -31.90 -3.49 -8.38
N ILE A 108 -32.51 -2.36 -8.70
CA ILE A 108 -32.98 -2.04 -10.04
C ILE A 108 -31.98 -1.07 -10.68
N ALA A 109 -31.54 -1.39 -11.91
CA ALA A 109 -30.58 -0.55 -12.63
C ALA A 109 -31.21 0.82 -12.93
N THR A 110 -30.59 1.89 -12.45
CA THR A 110 -30.93 3.27 -12.79
C THR A 110 -30.38 3.63 -14.15
N GLU A 111 -30.87 4.73 -14.74
CA GLU A 111 -30.34 5.26 -16.00
C GLU A 111 -28.81 5.49 -15.93
N GLN A 112 -28.32 6.10 -14.85
CA GLN A 112 -26.90 6.33 -14.64
C GLN A 112 -26.11 5.01 -14.55
N PHE A 113 -26.60 4.05 -13.78
CA PHE A 113 -25.96 2.75 -13.65
C PHE A 113 -25.90 2.00 -14.98
N ALA A 114 -26.99 2.05 -15.75
CA ALA A 114 -27.07 1.44 -17.09
C ALA A 114 -26.04 2.04 -18.04
N ALA A 115 -25.87 3.36 -18.03
CA ALA A 115 -24.89 4.05 -18.87
C ALA A 115 -23.45 3.64 -18.56
N GLU A 116 -23.13 3.37 -17.30
CA GLU A 116 -21.77 3.01 -16.85
C GLU A 116 -21.47 1.52 -16.96
N SER A 117 -22.47 0.65 -16.80
CA SER A 117 -22.29 -0.80 -16.66
C SER A 117 -22.59 -1.62 -17.92
N GLY A 118 -23.33 -1.08 -18.87
CA GLY A 118 -23.82 -1.80 -20.05
C GLY A 118 -25.10 -2.63 -19.79
N PHE A 119 -25.66 -2.63 -18.58
CA PHE A 119 -27.01 -3.15 -18.34
C PHE A 119 -28.07 -2.17 -18.84
N SER A 120 -29.31 -2.64 -18.93
CA SER A 120 -30.45 -1.80 -19.31
C SER A 120 -31.10 -1.16 -18.08
N GLU A 121 -31.63 0.05 -18.25
CA GLU A 121 -32.42 0.68 -17.20
C GLU A 121 -33.62 -0.20 -16.85
N GLY A 122 -33.89 -0.40 -15.57
CA GLY A 122 -34.97 -1.25 -15.08
C GLY A 122 -34.60 -2.73 -14.88
N ASP A 123 -33.40 -3.15 -15.30
CA ASP A 123 -32.93 -4.51 -15.04
C ASP A 123 -32.85 -4.79 -13.54
N GLU A 124 -33.33 -5.96 -13.14
CA GLU A 124 -33.19 -6.46 -11.77
C GLU A 124 -31.81 -7.14 -11.62
N LEU A 125 -31.00 -6.63 -10.71
CA LEU A 125 -29.62 -7.05 -10.51
C LEU A 125 -29.36 -7.45 -9.07
N TRP A 126 -28.41 -8.37 -8.89
CA TRP A 126 -27.87 -8.65 -7.57
C TRP A 126 -26.62 -7.80 -7.33
N ALA A 127 -26.67 -6.97 -6.29
CA ALA A 127 -25.54 -6.19 -5.83
C ALA A 127 -24.84 -6.94 -4.69
N VAL A 128 -23.58 -7.32 -4.93
CA VAL A 128 -22.75 -8.02 -3.95
C VAL A 128 -21.54 -7.18 -3.62
N GLN A 129 -21.40 -6.80 -2.36
CA GLN A 129 -20.21 -6.16 -1.84
C GLN A 129 -19.43 -7.18 -1.01
N ARG A 130 -18.15 -7.30 -1.27
CA ARG A 130 -17.29 -8.24 -0.57
C ARG A 130 -15.91 -7.66 -0.33
N VAL A 131 -15.31 -8.04 0.79
CA VAL A 131 -13.92 -7.74 1.14
C VAL A 131 -13.12 -9.02 1.03
N ARG A 132 -11.98 -8.95 0.40
CA ARG A 132 -11.03 -10.05 0.26
C ARG A 132 -9.76 -9.73 1.00
N TYR A 133 -9.35 -10.66 1.84
CA TYR A 133 -8.12 -10.61 2.60
C TYR A 133 -7.11 -11.57 1.97
N LEU A 134 -5.89 -11.11 1.82
CA LEU A 134 -4.75 -11.89 1.34
C LEU A 134 -3.60 -11.72 2.34
N ASP A 135 -3.02 -12.81 2.84
CA ASP A 135 -1.89 -12.85 3.77
C ASP A 135 -0.87 -13.95 3.40
#